data_d383b48b28ca03302a4cb9031ae8b4f3
#
_entry.id   d383b48b28ca03302a4cb9031ae8b4f3
#
_cell.length_a   1.000
_cell.length_b   1.000
_cell.length_c   1.000
_cell.angle_alpha   90.00
_cell.angle_beta   90.00
_cell.angle_gamma   90.00
#
_symmetry.space_group_name_H-M   'P 1'
#
loop_
_entity.id
_entity.type
_entity.pdbx_description
1 polymer ?
#
loop_
_entity_poly.entity_id
_entity_poly.type
_entity_poly.pdbx_seq_one_letter_code
_entity_poly.pdbx_strand_id
1 'polypeptide(L)'
;MRTVFQKKQKSKKLSKLFLKAVIILWFAFAYTTAPAQPFASEIAAFKKQDSISFPPAKAILFVGSSSFRMWKDMPGYFPGYTIINRGFGGSAFPDVIRYAGDIILPYRPKQIVIYCGENDFAGNDTLSPAQVTRRFMELFTIIRSRYKKVPIAYVSMKPSPSRTKLLAKFEAANEMIKNFLATKKRTAYIDVYHAMLQQDGTPDPDIFLDDKLHMNAKGYVIWQKIIKPNLNKN
;
A
#
# COMPACT_ATOMS: atom_id res chain seq x y z
N MET A 1 67.20 -10.02 -34.82
CA MET A 1 66.21 -8.93 -34.64
C MET A 1 64.76 -9.31 -34.84
N ARG A 2 64.34 -10.29 -35.62
CA ARG A 2 62.92 -10.71 -35.86
C ARG A 2 62.22 -11.35 -34.64
N THR A 3 62.91 -12.05 -33.79
CA THR A 3 62.32 -12.79 -32.64
C THR A 3 61.85 -11.91 -31.47
N VAL A 4 62.49 -10.75 -31.27
CA VAL A 4 62.16 -9.82 -30.20
C VAL A 4 60.85 -9.03 -30.55
N PHE A 5 60.69 -8.72 -31.83
CA PHE A 5 59.50 -8.00 -32.31
C PHE A 5 58.22 -8.87 -32.22
N GLN A 6 58.30 -10.14 -32.53
CA GLN A 6 57.18 -11.07 -32.43
C GLN A 6 56.75 -11.31 -30.98
N LYS A 7 57.70 -11.36 -30.03
CA LYS A 7 57.39 -11.49 -28.60
C LYS A 7 56.66 -10.28 -28.03
N LYS A 8 57.04 -9.08 -28.49
CA LYS A 8 56.41 -7.82 -28.07
C LYS A 8 54.98 -7.64 -28.63
N GLN A 9 54.73 -8.18 -29.81
CA GLN A 9 53.38 -8.13 -30.44
C GLN A 9 52.43 -9.17 -29.79
N LYS A 10 52.94 -10.37 -29.42
CA LYS A 10 52.19 -11.38 -28.70
C LYS A 10 51.80 -10.91 -27.30
N SER A 11 52.70 -10.21 -26.58
CA SER A 11 52.45 -9.63 -25.28
C SER A 11 51.36 -8.54 -25.31
N LYS A 12 51.38 -7.65 -26.31
CA LYS A 12 50.35 -6.62 -26.47
C LYS A 12 48.95 -7.18 -26.86
N LYS A 13 48.93 -8.31 -27.58
CA LYS A 13 47.68 -8.99 -27.94
C LYS A 13 47.07 -9.70 -26.70
N LEU A 14 47.91 -10.31 -25.88
CA LEU A 14 47.49 -10.98 -24.61
C LEU A 14 46.97 -9.95 -23.60
N SER A 15 47.64 -8.79 -23.44
CA SER A 15 47.20 -7.73 -22.53
C SER A 15 45.86 -7.13 -22.93
N LYS A 16 45.63 -6.94 -24.25
CA LYS A 16 44.32 -6.47 -24.75
C LYS A 16 43.17 -7.48 -24.59
N LEU A 17 43.53 -8.80 -24.71
CA LEU A 17 42.54 -9.86 -24.46
C LEU A 17 42.20 -9.95 -22.97
N PHE A 18 43.19 -9.81 -22.10
CA PHE A 18 43.01 -9.81 -20.65
C PHE A 18 42.19 -8.60 -20.19
N LEU A 19 42.45 -7.40 -20.75
CA LEU A 19 41.68 -6.21 -20.45
C LEU A 19 40.21 -6.31 -20.91
N LYS A 20 39.96 -6.90 -22.08
CA LYS A 20 38.60 -7.18 -22.57
C LYS A 20 37.88 -8.20 -21.70
N ALA A 21 38.57 -9.26 -21.26
CA ALA A 21 37.99 -10.26 -20.36
C ALA A 21 37.66 -9.68 -18.96
N VAL A 22 38.51 -8.80 -18.43
CA VAL A 22 38.26 -8.09 -17.16
C VAL A 22 37.08 -7.13 -17.28
N ILE A 23 36.95 -6.40 -18.40
CA ILE A 23 35.79 -5.51 -18.63
C ILE A 23 34.50 -6.32 -18.77
N ILE A 24 34.51 -7.45 -19.45
CA ILE A 24 33.33 -8.33 -19.58
C ILE A 24 32.96 -8.94 -18.20
N LEU A 25 33.92 -9.34 -17.39
CA LEU A 25 33.67 -9.79 -16.01
C LEU A 25 33.11 -8.67 -15.11
N TRP A 26 33.56 -7.42 -15.28
CA TRP A 26 33.00 -6.27 -14.56
C TRP A 26 31.57 -5.99 -14.95
N PHE A 27 31.22 -6.09 -16.23
CA PHE A 27 29.82 -5.96 -16.68
C PHE A 27 28.94 -7.14 -16.23
N ALA A 28 29.48 -8.35 -16.15
CA ALA A 28 28.74 -9.51 -15.65
C ALA A 28 28.48 -9.44 -14.12
N PHE A 29 29.36 -8.80 -13.34
CA PHE A 29 29.18 -8.61 -11.89
C PHE A 29 28.27 -7.43 -11.55
N ALA A 30 27.97 -6.54 -12.50
CA ALA A 30 27.05 -5.42 -12.31
C ALA A 30 25.56 -5.84 -12.41
N TYR A 31 25.26 -7.09 -12.76
CA TYR A 31 23.94 -7.68 -12.51
C TYR A 31 23.82 -8.11 -11.03
N THR A 32 24.08 -7.19 -10.11
CA THR A 32 23.57 -7.35 -8.74
C THR A 32 22.06 -7.36 -8.88
N THR A 33 21.43 -8.48 -8.57
CA THR A 33 19.98 -8.57 -8.43
C THR A 33 19.57 -7.48 -7.46
N ALA A 34 19.02 -6.38 -8.02
CA ALA A 34 18.39 -5.37 -7.18
C ALA A 34 17.40 -6.12 -6.28
N PRO A 35 17.41 -5.91 -4.96
CA PRO A 35 16.47 -6.57 -4.08
C PRO A 35 15.06 -6.32 -4.65
N ALA A 36 14.30 -7.40 -4.81
CA ALA A 36 12.94 -7.31 -5.35
C ALA A 36 12.18 -6.26 -4.55
N GLN A 37 11.59 -5.29 -5.22
CA GLN A 37 10.82 -4.25 -4.54
C GLN A 37 9.69 -4.90 -3.73
N PRO A 38 9.50 -4.50 -2.46
CA PRO A 38 8.41 -5.03 -1.65
C PRO A 38 7.09 -4.94 -2.43
N PHE A 39 6.28 -6.01 -2.39
CA PHE A 39 4.96 -6.11 -3.04
C PHE A 39 4.95 -6.08 -4.59
N ALA A 40 6.09 -6.08 -5.27
CA ALA A 40 6.15 -6.02 -6.74
C ALA A 40 5.31 -7.12 -7.41
N SER A 41 5.28 -8.34 -6.84
CA SER A 41 4.48 -9.45 -7.37
C SER A 41 2.97 -9.22 -7.26
N GLU A 42 2.49 -8.62 -6.16
CA GLU A 42 1.07 -8.30 -5.97
C GLU A 42 0.64 -7.19 -6.94
N ILE A 43 1.48 -6.18 -7.12
CA ILE A 43 1.22 -5.10 -8.08
C ILE A 43 1.25 -5.62 -9.52
N ALA A 44 2.19 -6.49 -9.87
CA ALA A 44 2.22 -7.15 -11.18
C ALA A 44 0.96 -8.00 -11.43
N ALA A 45 0.43 -8.67 -10.39
CA ALA A 45 -0.82 -9.41 -10.50
C ALA A 45 -2.02 -8.47 -10.78
N PHE A 46 -2.11 -7.31 -10.15
CA PHE A 46 -3.13 -6.31 -10.48
C PHE A 46 -3.02 -5.83 -11.93
N LYS A 47 -1.82 -5.49 -12.37
CA LYS A 47 -1.57 -5.06 -13.76
C LYS A 47 -1.94 -6.14 -14.78
N LYS A 48 -1.63 -7.40 -14.47
CA LYS A 48 -2.02 -8.55 -15.31
C LYS A 48 -3.54 -8.70 -15.38
N GLN A 49 -4.25 -8.60 -14.25
CA GLN A 49 -5.72 -8.62 -14.25
C GLN A 49 -6.29 -7.49 -15.11
N ASP A 50 -5.78 -6.27 -14.93
CA ASP A 50 -6.22 -5.09 -15.66
C ASP A 50 -5.93 -5.17 -17.16
N SER A 51 -4.86 -5.86 -17.58
CA SER A 51 -4.58 -6.10 -18.99
C SER A 51 -5.54 -7.09 -19.65
N ILE A 52 -6.13 -8.00 -18.87
CA ILE A 52 -7.13 -8.97 -19.34
C ILE A 52 -8.53 -8.32 -19.34
N SER A 53 -8.87 -7.64 -18.26
CA SER A 53 -10.18 -6.98 -18.08
C SER A 53 -10.01 -5.75 -17.22
N PHE A 54 -9.92 -4.59 -17.88
CA PHE A 54 -9.76 -3.33 -17.15
C PHE A 54 -11.03 -3.01 -16.36
N PRO A 55 -10.91 -2.64 -15.06
CA PRO A 55 -12.07 -2.36 -14.23
C PRO A 55 -12.93 -1.20 -14.75
N PRO A 56 -14.25 -1.26 -14.55
CA PRO A 56 -15.17 -0.27 -15.08
C PRO A 56 -14.93 1.11 -14.46
N ALA A 57 -15.19 2.17 -15.25
CA ALA A 57 -15.24 3.53 -14.75
C ALA A 57 -16.36 3.69 -13.71
N LYS A 58 -16.24 4.72 -12.86
CA LYS A 58 -17.21 5.05 -11.80
C LYS A 58 -17.38 3.97 -10.72
N ALA A 59 -16.43 3.02 -10.61
CA ALA A 59 -16.35 2.13 -9.46
C ALA A 59 -15.88 2.88 -8.21
N ILE A 60 -16.09 2.29 -7.03
CA ILE A 60 -15.47 2.72 -5.78
C ILE A 60 -14.14 1.98 -5.65
N LEU A 61 -13.05 2.72 -5.54
CA LEU A 61 -11.70 2.18 -5.45
C LEU A 61 -11.27 2.08 -3.98
N PHE A 62 -11.07 0.86 -3.49
CA PHE A 62 -10.51 0.57 -2.18
C PHE A 62 -9.00 0.35 -2.33
N VAL A 63 -8.19 1.12 -1.61
CA VAL A 63 -6.71 1.02 -1.66
C VAL A 63 -6.13 1.00 -0.26
N GLY A 64 -5.03 0.29 -0.10
CA GLY A 64 -4.27 0.24 1.16
C GLY A 64 -3.77 -1.15 1.50
N SER A 65 -3.87 -1.52 2.77
CA SER A 65 -3.14 -2.61 3.38
C SER A 65 -3.89 -3.95 3.42
N SER A 66 -3.32 -4.89 4.16
CA SER A 66 -3.75 -6.30 4.22
C SER A 66 -5.20 -6.50 4.63
N SER A 67 -5.80 -5.63 5.44
CA SER A 67 -7.22 -5.77 5.79
C SER A 67 -8.14 -5.64 4.57
N PHE A 68 -7.82 -4.80 3.59
CA PHE A 68 -8.54 -4.79 2.32
C PHE A 68 -8.17 -5.99 1.44
N ARG A 69 -6.87 -6.33 1.36
CA ARG A 69 -6.42 -7.50 0.60
C ARG A 69 -7.10 -8.80 1.04
N MET A 70 -7.28 -8.97 2.35
CA MET A 70 -7.88 -10.17 2.93
C MET A 70 -9.41 -10.17 2.89
N TRP A 71 -10.04 -9.07 2.57
CA TRP A 71 -11.49 -9.00 2.35
C TRP A 71 -11.86 -9.57 0.97
N LYS A 72 -11.77 -10.90 0.85
CA LYS A 72 -11.84 -11.62 -0.44
C LYS A 72 -13.14 -11.41 -1.20
N ASP A 73 -14.28 -11.41 -0.49
CA ASP A 73 -15.62 -11.21 -1.06
C ASP A 73 -16.15 -9.79 -0.76
N MET A 74 -15.29 -8.80 -0.86
CA MET A 74 -15.69 -7.41 -0.60
C MET A 74 -16.91 -6.96 -1.44
N PRO A 75 -17.06 -7.30 -2.74
CA PRO A 75 -18.27 -6.96 -3.50
C PRO A 75 -19.55 -7.56 -2.90
N GLY A 76 -19.51 -8.77 -2.37
CA GLY A 76 -20.65 -9.43 -1.72
C GLY A 76 -21.13 -8.70 -0.45
N TYR A 77 -20.22 -8.04 0.26
CA TYR A 77 -20.58 -7.19 1.41
C TYR A 77 -21.25 -5.87 1.00
N PHE A 78 -21.08 -5.41 -0.22
CA PHE A 78 -21.63 -4.15 -0.71
C PHE A 78 -22.47 -4.35 -1.98
N PRO A 79 -23.59 -5.10 -1.90
CA PRO A 79 -24.45 -5.32 -3.05
C PRO A 79 -24.99 -3.98 -3.59
N GLY A 80 -25.00 -3.86 -4.92
CA GLY A 80 -25.38 -2.64 -5.62
C GLY A 80 -24.27 -1.60 -5.79
N TYR A 81 -23.05 -1.91 -5.34
CA TYR A 81 -21.87 -1.08 -5.58
C TYR A 81 -20.86 -1.80 -6.49
N THR A 82 -20.33 -1.07 -7.46
CA THR A 82 -19.18 -1.55 -8.24
C THR A 82 -17.92 -1.23 -7.48
N ILE A 83 -17.14 -2.25 -7.10
CA ILE A 83 -15.96 -2.10 -6.26
C ILE A 83 -14.72 -2.60 -6.99
N ILE A 84 -13.64 -1.83 -6.89
CA ILE A 84 -12.28 -2.24 -7.24
C ILE A 84 -11.49 -2.33 -5.93
N ASN A 85 -10.96 -3.50 -5.60
CA ASN A 85 -10.08 -3.67 -4.46
C ASN A 85 -8.63 -3.75 -4.92
N ARG A 86 -7.81 -2.81 -4.46
CA ARG A 86 -6.36 -2.72 -4.69
C ARG A 86 -5.62 -2.64 -3.35
N GLY A 87 -6.15 -3.31 -2.33
CA GLY A 87 -5.42 -3.61 -1.11
C GLY A 87 -4.34 -4.66 -1.36
N PHE A 88 -3.14 -4.47 -0.82
CA PHE A 88 -2.01 -5.39 -0.99
C PHE A 88 -1.24 -5.55 0.33
N GLY A 89 -0.58 -6.68 0.50
CA GLY A 89 0.21 -7.15 1.64
C GLY A 89 0.18 -6.29 2.90
N GLY A 90 1.11 -6.37 3.77
CA GLY A 90 1.25 -5.49 4.94
C GLY A 90 1.76 -4.07 4.61
N SER A 91 1.22 -3.42 3.57
CA SER A 91 1.71 -2.13 3.08
C SER A 91 1.57 -1.01 4.09
N ALA A 92 2.59 -0.15 4.17
CA ALA A 92 2.60 1.14 4.83
C ALA A 92 2.30 2.26 3.81
N PHE A 93 2.11 3.51 4.28
CA PHE A 93 1.90 4.65 3.37
C PHE A 93 2.99 4.81 2.30
N PRO A 94 4.30 4.67 2.60
CA PRO A 94 5.33 4.75 1.56
C PRO A 94 5.16 3.74 0.43
N ASP A 95 4.62 2.56 0.72
CA ASP A 95 4.36 1.55 -0.30
C ASP A 95 3.17 1.94 -1.18
N VAL A 96 2.07 2.41 -0.57
CA VAL A 96 0.90 2.91 -1.31
C VAL A 96 1.26 4.11 -2.17
N ILE A 97 2.11 5.01 -1.67
CA ILE A 97 2.63 6.17 -2.42
C ILE A 97 3.47 5.70 -3.62
N ARG A 98 4.41 4.78 -3.39
CA ARG A 98 5.28 4.22 -4.43
C ARG A 98 4.48 3.63 -5.59
N TYR A 99 3.43 2.89 -5.28
CA TYR A 99 2.61 2.21 -6.28
C TYR A 99 1.34 2.97 -6.69
N ALA A 100 1.17 4.22 -6.25
CA ALA A 100 -0.02 5.02 -6.59
C ALA A 100 -0.25 5.11 -8.10
N GLY A 101 0.82 5.18 -8.89
CA GLY A 101 0.80 5.17 -10.35
C GLY A 101 0.22 3.90 -10.97
N ASP A 102 0.30 2.76 -10.26
CA ASP A 102 -0.21 1.47 -10.72
C ASP A 102 -1.60 1.13 -10.15
N ILE A 103 -1.87 1.50 -8.88
CA ILE A 103 -3.07 1.04 -8.16
C ILE A 103 -4.13 2.10 -7.92
N ILE A 104 -3.86 3.37 -8.22
CA ILE A 104 -4.81 4.48 -8.01
C ILE A 104 -5.03 5.26 -9.32
N LEU A 105 -3.94 5.81 -9.88
CA LEU A 105 -4.04 6.79 -10.96
C LEU A 105 -4.53 6.27 -12.32
N PRO A 106 -4.47 4.97 -12.67
CA PRO A 106 -5.00 4.46 -13.93
C PRO A 106 -6.54 4.42 -13.98
N TYR A 107 -7.20 4.26 -12.81
CA TYR A 107 -8.65 4.06 -12.74
C TYR A 107 -9.41 5.40 -12.87
N ARG A 108 -10.73 5.30 -13.13
CA ARG A 108 -11.66 6.45 -13.15
C ARG A 108 -12.71 6.27 -12.05
N PRO A 109 -12.32 6.30 -10.76
CA PRO A 109 -13.23 6.01 -9.67
C PRO A 109 -14.23 7.15 -9.45
N LYS A 110 -15.43 6.82 -8.96
CA LYS A 110 -16.37 7.81 -8.41
C LYS A 110 -16.07 8.16 -6.96
N GLN A 111 -15.31 7.30 -6.25
CA GLN A 111 -14.87 7.49 -4.87
C GLN A 111 -13.61 6.65 -4.62
N ILE A 112 -12.74 7.13 -3.74
CA ILE A 112 -11.57 6.39 -3.27
C ILE A 112 -11.71 6.19 -1.77
N VAL A 113 -11.56 4.95 -1.29
CA VAL A 113 -11.57 4.56 0.12
C VAL A 113 -10.19 4.06 0.48
N ILE A 114 -9.56 4.68 1.47
CA ILE A 114 -8.16 4.41 1.86
C ILE A 114 -8.16 3.78 3.24
N TYR A 115 -7.41 2.69 3.41
CA TYR A 115 -7.08 2.09 4.69
C TYR A 115 -5.60 1.75 4.75
N CYS A 116 -4.83 2.50 5.55
CA CYS A 116 -3.38 2.34 5.71
C CYS A 116 -2.91 3.10 6.96
N GLY A 117 -1.71 2.78 7.46
CA GLY A 117 -1.04 3.53 8.53
C GLY A 117 -0.58 2.66 9.71
N GLU A 118 -1.25 1.56 10.03
CA GLU A 118 -0.84 0.67 11.12
C GLU A 118 0.56 0.09 10.90
N ASN A 119 0.87 -0.29 9.65
CA ASN A 119 2.15 -0.91 9.32
C ASN A 119 3.30 0.10 9.32
N ASP A 120 3.02 1.39 9.19
CA ASP A 120 4.02 2.43 9.39
C ASP A 120 4.61 2.36 10.80
N PHE A 121 3.75 2.25 11.82
CA PHE A 121 4.17 2.11 13.21
C PHE A 121 4.71 0.72 13.54
N ALA A 122 4.11 -0.34 12.98
CA ALA A 122 4.55 -1.71 13.24
C ALA A 122 5.93 -2.00 12.63
N GLY A 123 6.26 -1.38 11.50
CA GLY A 123 7.57 -1.48 10.86
C GLY A 123 8.63 -0.57 11.48
N ASN A 124 8.20 0.51 12.15
CA ASN A 124 9.08 1.42 12.87
C ASN A 124 8.32 2.11 14.01
N ASP A 125 8.48 1.59 15.21
CA ASP A 125 7.81 2.07 16.41
C ASP A 125 8.33 3.42 16.92
N THR A 126 9.45 3.94 16.39
CA THR A 126 9.95 5.28 16.70
C THR A 126 9.19 6.39 15.98
N LEU A 127 8.39 6.05 14.97
CA LEU A 127 7.61 7.05 14.26
C LEU A 127 6.57 7.72 15.17
N SER A 128 6.48 9.04 15.06
CA SER A 128 5.44 9.82 15.72
C SER A 128 4.12 9.81 14.92
N PRO A 129 2.97 10.04 15.57
CA PRO A 129 1.68 10.20 14.88
C PRO A 129 1.73 11.27 13.78
N ALA A 130 2.41 12.38 14.03
CA ALA A 130 2.58 13.46 13.05
C ALA A 130 3.35 13.01 11.79
N GLN A 131 4.35 12.13 11.93
CA GLN A 131 5.09 11.61 10.78
C GLN A 131 4.21 10.71 9.91
N VAL A 132 3.41 9.83 10.50
CA VAL A 132 2.49 8.96 9.76
C VAL A 132 1.37 9.79 9.12
N THR A 133 0.83 10.78 9.83
CA THR A 133 -0.14 11.73 9.26
C THR A 133 0.42 12.48 8.05
N ARG A 134 1.68 12.92 8.08
CA ARG A 134 2.32 13.57 6.90
C ARG A 134 2.38 12.63 5.69
N ARG A 135 2.66 11.35 5.88
CA ARG A 135 2.62 10.36 4.79
C ARG A 135 1.21 10.22 4.19
N PHE A 136 0.18 10.21 5.04
CA PHE A 136 -1.20 10.27 4.55
C PHE A 136 -1.47 11.54 3.72
N MET A 137 -1.02 12.71 4.20
CA MET A 137 -1.19 13.98 3.49
C MET A 137 -0.46 13.99 2.14
N GLU A 138 0.70 13.35 2.04
CA GLU A 138 1.42 13.15 0.78
C GLU A 138 0.62 12.30 -0.19
N LEU A 139 0.13 11.13 0.24
CA LEU A 139 -0.75 10.29 -0.58
C LEU A 139 -2.01 11.05 -1.02
N PHE A 140 -2.64 11.79 -0.10
CA PHE A 140 -3.79 12.63 -0.41
C PHE A 140 -3.48 13.67 -1.49
N THR A 141 -2.32 14.30 -1.43
CA THR A 141 -1.87 15.30 -2.42
C THR A 141 -1.67 14.65 -3.79
N ILE A 142 -1.04 13.47 -3.85
CA ILE A 142 -0.87 12.71 -5.09
C ILE A 142 -2.24 12.38 -5.70
N ILE A 143 -3.19 11.91 -4.90
CA ILE A 143 -4.55 11.62 -5.39
C ILE A 143 -5.23 12.90 -5.90
N ARG A 144 -5.14 14.00 -5.16
CA ARG A 144 -5.76 15.28 -5.53
C ARG A 144 -5.16 15.93 -6.76
N SER A 145 -3.89 15.69 -7.06
CA SER A 145 -3.26 16.20 -8.29
C SER A 145 -3.97 15.64 -9.55
N ARG A 146 -4.37 14.37 -9.50
CA ARG A 146 -5.08 13.69 -10.61
C ARG A 146 -6.61 13.84 -10.51
N TYR A 147 -7.15 13.71 -9.30
CA TYR A 147 -8.59 13.64 -9.02
C TYR A 147 -9.06 14.80 -8.16
N LYS A 148 -9.16 15.99 -8.74
CA LYS A 148 -9.52 17.24 -8.03
C LYS A 148 -10.86 17.19 -7.30
N LYS A 149 -11.83 16.40 -7.82
CA LYS A 149 -13.21 16.38 -7.32
C LYS A 149 -13.71 15.02 -6.83
N VAL A 150 -12.94 13.94 -7.00
CA VAL A 150 -13.35 12.60 -6.55
C VAL A 150 -13.39 12.57 -5.01
N PRO A 151 -14.50 12.13 -4.39
CA PRO A 151 -14.56 11.96 -2.94
C PRO A 151 -13.50 10.98 -2.44
N ILE A 152 -12.86 11.32 -1.32
CA ILE A 152 -11.87 10.49 -0.63
C ILE A 152 -12.38 10.20 0.76
N ALA A 153 -12.50 8.92 1.11
CA ALA A 153 -12.81 8.47 2.46
C ALA A 153 -11.56 7.78 3.05
N TYR A 154 -11.27 8.06 4.30
CA TYR A 154 -10.23 7.36 5.05
C TYR A 154 -10.88 6.55 6.14
N VAL A 155 -10.59 5.25 6.14
CA VAL A 155 -10.98 4.32 7.21
C VAL A 155 -9.89 4.37 8.28
N SER A 156 -10.26 4.65 9.52
CA SER A 156 -9.32 4.76 10.64
C SER A 156 -8.46 3.51 10.78
N MET A 157 -7.23 3.67 11.23
CA MET A 157 -6.43 2.55 11.72
C MET A 157 -7.23 1.83 12.79
N LYS A 158 -7.38 0.51 12.67
CA LYS A 158 -8.16 -0.30 13.60
C LYS A 158 -7.32 -0.68 14.82
N PRO A 159 -7.95 -0.90 15.99
CA PRO A 159 -7.28 -1.56 17.09
C PRO A 159 -7.12 -3.05 16.78
N SER A 160 -6.07 -3.67 17.28
CA SER A 160 -5.92 -5.13 17.22
C SER A 160 -5.17 -5.66 18.44
N PRO A 161 -5.51 -6.86 18.95
CA PRO A 161 -4.89 -7.40 20.17
C PRO A 161 -3.37 -7.58 20.01
N SER A 162 -2.87 -7.92 18.82
CA SER A 162 -1.43 -8.06 18.56
C SER A 162 -0.66 -6.74 18.56
N ARG A 163 -1.36 -5.58 18.54
CA ARG A 163 -0.76 -4.24 18.43
C ARG A 163 -1.16 -3.30 19.57
N THR A 164 -1.51 -3.86 20.74
CA THR A 164 -1.95 -3.08 21.91
C THR A 164 -0.97 -1.98 22.32
N LYS A 165 0.34 -2.22 22.18
CA LYS A 165 1.39 -1.22 22.48
C LYS A 165 1.35 0.01 21.54
N LEU A 166 0.69 -0.09 20.40
CA LEU A 166 0.62 0.97 19.37
C LEU A 166 -0.70 1.73 19.37
N LEU A 167 -1.70 1.32 20.18
CA LEU A 167 -3.05 1.87 20.14
C LEU A 167 -3.07 3.39 20.35
N ALA A 168 -2.33 3.89 21.32
CA ALA A 168 -2.25 5.33 21.56
C ALA A 168 -1.69 6.11 20.35
N LYS A 169 -0.76 5.52 19.60
CA LYS A 169 -0.25 6.12 18.36
C LYS A 169 -1.26 6.07 17.23
N PHE A 170 -2.01 4.97 17.12
CA PHE A 170 -3.08 4.85 16.13
C PHE A 170 -4.15 5.89 16.38
N GLU A 171 -4.61 6.00 17.61
CA GLU A 171 -5.65 6.95 18.01
C GLU A 171 -5.22 8.41 17.75
N ALA A 172 -4.01 8.77 18.18
CA ALA A 172 -3.47 10.10 17.92
C ALA A 172 -3.32 10.42 16.43
N ALA A 173 -2.83 9.47 15.62
CA ALA A 173 -2.72 9.67 14.16
C ALA A 173 -4.10 9.68 13.49
N ASN A 174 -5.04 8.85 13.91
CA ASN A 174 -6.42 8.84 13.46
C ASN A 174 -7.08 10.20 13.67
N GLU A 175 -6.93 10.80 14.86
CA GLU A 175 -7.48 12.11 15.16
C GLU A 175 -6.81 13.22 14.32
N MET A 176 -5.49 13.17 14.13
CA MET A 176 -4.79 14.13 13.26
C MET A 176 -5.25 14.02 11.80
N ILE A 177 -5.46 12.81 11.28
CA ILE A 177 -5.98 12.59 9.92
C ILE A 177 -7.42 13.08 9.80
N LYS A 178 -8.27 12.79 10.78
CA LYS A 178 -9.65 13.27 10.86
C LYS A 178 -9.70 14.80 10.80
N ASN A 179 -8.90 15.47 11.63
CA ASN A 179 -8.80 16.92 11.68
C ASN A 179 -8.31 17.51 10.35
N PHE A 180 -7.30 16.89 9.70
CA PHE A 180 -6.87 17.28 8.37
C PHE A 180 -8.00 17.14 7.34
N LEU A 181 -8.71 16.03 7.32
CA LEU A 181 -9.81 15.79 6.38
C LEU A 181 -10.97 16.78 6.60
N ALA A 182 -11.27 17.16 7.83
CA ALA A 182 -12.30 18.15 8.14
C ALA A 182 -12.03 19.52 7.48
N THR A 183 -10.76 19.85 7.18
CA THR A 183 -10.40 21.07 6.45
C THR A 183 -10.50 20.93 4.93
N LYS A 184 -10.81 19.75 4.40
CA LYS A 184 -10.83 19.46 2.95
C LYS A 184 -12.25 19.23 2.44
N LYS A 185 -12.48 19.61 1.18
CA LYS A 185 -13.76 19.35 0.53
C LYS A 185 -13.81 17.92 -0.03
N ARG A 186 -15.00 17.31 -0.02
CA ARG A 186 -15.24 15.98 -0.59
C ARG A 186 -14.37 14.91 0.07
N THR A 187 -14.37 14.92 1.39
CA THR A 187 -13.66 13.96 2.24
C THR A 187 -14.60 13.41 3.29
N ALA A 188 -14.30 12.18 3.74
CA ALA A 188 -14.94 11.55 4.88
C ALA A 188 -13.89 10.84 5.74
N TYR A 189 -14.06 10.87 7.04
CA TYR A 189 -13.36 10.03 7.99
C TYR A 189 -14.33 8.95 8.46
N ILE A 190 -13.95 7.69 8.38
CA ILE A 190 -14.78 6.53 8.72
C ILE A 190 -14.16 5.87 9.95
N ASP A 191 -14.80 6.05 11.09
CA ASP A 191 -14.33 5.52 12.36
C ASP A 191 -14.71 4.05 12.54
N VAL A 192 -13.76 3.17 12.32
CA VAL A 192 -13.89 1.74 12.66
C VAL A 192 -13.18 1.41 13.98
N TYR A 193 -12.35 2.32 14.50
CA TYR A 193 -11.53 2.09 15.67
C TYR A 193 -12.41 1.81 16.90
N HIS A 194 -13.28 2.75 17.26
CA HIS A 194 -14.11 2.63 18.46
C HIS A 194 -15.12 1.48 18.40
N ALA A 195 -15.63 1.16 17.22
CA ALA A 195 -16.57 0.06 17.04
C ALA A 195 -15.93 -1.35 17.18
N MET A 196 -14.61 -1.43 17.26
CA MET A 196 -13.86 -2.67 17.43
C MET A 196 -13.29 -2.83 18.85
N LEU A 197 -13.64 -1.93 19.76
CA LEU A 197 -13.28 -2.00 21.17
C LEU A 197 -14.39 -2.64 22.01
N GLN A 198 -14.00 -3.33 23.07
CA GLN A 198 -14.87 -3.76 24.16
C GLN A 198 -15.19 -2.56 25.07
N GLN A 199 -16.09 -2.74 26.04
CA GLN A 199 -16.48 -1.70 27.00
C GLN A 199 -15.32 -1.20 27.88
N ASP A 200 -14.31 -2.04 28.10
CA ASP A 200 -13.10 -1.69 28.84
C ASP A 200 -12.06 -0.96 28.01
N GLY A 201 -12.34 -0.67 26.74
CA GLY A 201 -11.43 0.02 25.81
C GLY A 201 -10.37 -0.89 25.17
N THR A 202 -10.41 -2.21 25.41
CA THR A 202 -9.52 -3.16 24.76
C THR A 202 -10.05 -3.62 23.40
N PRO A 203 -9.18 -4.02 22.46
CA PRO A 203 -9.62 -4.61 21.21
C PRO A 203 -10.42 -5.90 21.44
N ASP A 204 -11.61 -6.01 20.83
CA ASP A 204 -12.44 -7.21 20.91
C ASP A 204 -11.73 -8.41 20.24
N PRO A 205 -11.30 -9.46 20.99
CA PRO A 205 -10.55 -10.55 20.41
C PRO A 205 -11.39 -11.45 19.48
N ASP A 206 -12.70 -11.45 19.61
CA ASP A 206 -13.62 -12.36 18.90
C ASP A 206 -13.83 -12.01 17.44
N ILE A 207 -13.40 -10.82 17.04
CA ILE A 207 -13.54 -10.32 15.66
C ILE A 207 -12.26 -10.48 14.84
N PHE A 208 -11.23 -11.13 15.39
CA PHE A 208 -9.95 -11.38 14.75
C PHE A 208 -9.70 -12.87 14.48
N LEU A 209 -8.79 -13.15 13.57
CA LEU A 209 -8.21 -14.47 13.33
C LEU A 209 -7.20 -14.82 14.45
N ASP A 210 -6.65 -16.02 14.42
CA ASP A 210 -5.68 -16.51 15.40
C ASP A 210 -4.43 -15.64 15.52
N ASP A 211 -4.06 -14.93 14.46
CA ASP A 211 -2.94 -13.99 14.45
C ASP A 211 -3.20 -12.71 15.25
N LYS A 212 -4.42 -12.54 15.78
CA LYS A 212 -4.86 -11.38 16.57
C LYS A 212 -4.65 -10.04 15.89
N LEU A 213 -4.52 -10.05 14.56
CA LEU A 213 -4.28 -8.89 13.71
C LEU A 213 -5.33 -8.73 12.61
N HIS A 214 -5.54 -9.79 11.83
CA HIS A 214 -6.47 -9.76 10.71
C HIS A 214 -7.88 -10.13 11.16
N MET A 215 -8.87 -9.45 10.60
CA MET A 215 -10.27 -9.66 10.94
C MET A 215 -10.80 -10.99 10.40
N ASN A 216 -11.65 -11.63 11.17
CA ASN A 216 -12.53 -12.68 10.70
C ASN A 216 -13.83 -12.09 10.09
N ALA A 217 -14.78 -12.94 9.71
CA ALA A 217 -16.04 -12.50 9.10
C ALA A 217 -16.84 -11.53 10.00
N LYS A 218 -16.81 -11.71 11.33
CA LYS A 218 -17.50 -10.82 12.27
C LYS A 218 -16.93 -9.41 12.22
N GLY A 219 -15.60 -9.28 12.17
CA GLY A 219 -14.92 -7.99 12.05
C GLY A 219 -15.26 -7.28 10.73
N TYR A 220 -15.32 -8.02 9.62
CA TYR A 220 -15.73 -7.43 8.32
C TYR A 220 -17.21 -7.02 8.29
N VAL A 221 -18.10 -7.69 9.04
CA VAL A 221 -19.50 -7.25 9.19
C VAL A 221 -19.59 -5.91 9.94
N ILE A 222 -18.76 -5.70 10.97
CA ILE A 222 -18.66 -4.38 11.63
C ILE A 222 -18.22 -3.33 10.63
N TRP A 223 -17.16 -3.59 9.90
CA TRP A 223 -16.64 -2.66 8.89
C TRP A 223 -17.68 -2.35 7.80
N GLN A 224 -18.39 -3.36 7.31
CA GLN A 224 -19.47 -3.19 6.33
C GLN A 224 -20.51 -2.18 6.82
N LYS A 225 -21.00 -2.37 8.06
CA LYS A 225 -22.03 -1.49 8.64
C LYS A 225 -21.59 -0.04 8.71
N ILE A 226 -20.32 0.20 9.02
CA ILE A 226 -19.75 1.55 9.22
C ILE A 226 -19.33 2.16 7.89
N ILE A 227 -18.77 1.39 6.98
CA ILE A 227 -18.28 1.89 5.68
C ILE A 227 -19.45 2.16 4.74
N LYS A 228 -20.45 1.28 4.68
CA LYS A 228 -21.58 1.36 3.70
C LYS A 228 -22.30 2.71 3.64
N PRO A 229 -22.63 3.37 4.76
CA PRO A 229 -23.27 4.69 4.73
C PRO A 229 -22.42 5.79 4.11
N ASN A 230 -21.12 5.61 4.04
CA ASN A 230 -20.13 6.56 3.50
C ASN A 230 -19.80 6.29 2.02
N LEU A 231 -20.37 5.24 1.42
CA LEU A 231 -20.17 4.93 0.01
C LEU A 231 -21.14 5.70 -0.88
N ASN A 232 -20.60 6.28 -1.95
CA ASN A 232 -21.41 6.98 -2.95
C ASN A 232 -22.25 5.98 -3.76
N LYS A 233 -23.56 6.12 -3.70
CA LYS A 233 -24.48 5.34 -4.53
C LYS A 233 -24.26 5.66 -6.02
N ASN A 234 -24.69 4.77 -6.88
CA ASN A 234 -24.67 4.95 -8.34
C ASN A 234 -25.61 6.06 -8.76
#